data_bd8f08624abb18b38a12b7930382bbc3
#
_entry.id   bd8f08624abb18b38a12b7930382bbc3
#
_cell.length_a   1.000
_cell.length_b   1.000
_cell.length_c   1.000
_cell.angle_alpha   90.00
_cell.angle_beta   90.00
_cell.angle_gamma   90.00
#
_symmetry.space_group_name_H-M   'P 1'
#
loop_
_entity.id
_entity.type
_entity.pdbx_description
1 polymer ?
#
loop_
_entity_poly.entity_id
_entity_poly.type
_entity_poly.pdbx_seq_one_letter_code
_entity_poly.pdbx_strand_id
1 'polypeptide(L)'
;EDGETRLTPAGRTMRRIYGERDLLVAESLRTGIWKGLDAPALAALACSLVYEPRRDAGGPGEHGMPRGPFRRAFDETLTLWQRLDDREREHHLPGSEPPSAGLSLAMYEWARGVALDRVLVDADMAAGDFVRWSKQTIDLLDQLSLVADPKLAATARAATLRPPPASP
;
A
#
# COMPACT_ATOMS: atom_id res chain seq x y z
N GLU A 1 37.24 -11.91 6.33
CA GLU A 1 35.82 -11.78 6.05
C GLU A 1 35.41 -12.79 4.97
N ASP A 2 34.41 -13.48 5.20
CA ASP A 2 33.94 -14.56 4.34
C ASP A 2 33.03 -14.07 3.21
N GLY A 3 32.96 -12.79 3.00
CA GLY A 3 32.09 -12.20 1.99
C GLY A 3 30.63 -12.18 2.37
N GLU A 4 30.32 -12.65 3.52
CA GLU A 4 28.95 -12.71 3.97
C GLU A 4 28.46 -11.35 4.47
N THR A 5 27.48 -10.81 3.78
CA THR A 5 26.91 -9.52 4.16
C THR A 5 25.78 -9.75 5.16
N ARG A 6 25.96 -9.24 6.36
CA ARG A 6 24.89 -9.28 7.35
C ARG A 6 23.86 -8.22 7.05
N LEU A 7 22.60 -8.61 7.09
CA LEU A 7 21.52 -7.67 6.88
C LEU A 7 21.36 -6.78 8.10
N THR A 8 21.22 -5.49 7.85
CA THR A 8 20.79 -4.53 8.86
C THR A 8 19.34 -4.80 9.24
N PRO A 9 18.83 -4.25 10.35
CA PRO A 9 17.40 -4.33 10.64
C PRO A 9 16.53 -3.82 9.49
N ALA A 10 16.92 -2.75 8.81
CA ALA A 10 16.21 -2.25 7.64
C ALA A 10 16.24 -3.26 6.49
N GLY A 11 17.40 -3.90 6.26
CA GLY A 11 17.51 -4.92 5.24
C GLY A 11 16.67 -6.15 5.51
N ARG A 12 16.53 -6.54 6.78
CA ARG A 12 15.64 -7.65 7.15
C ARG A 12 14.18 -7.29 6.91
N THR A 13 13.80 -6.05 7.18
CA THR A 13 12.45 -5.56 6.86
C THR A 13 12.19 -5.71 5.37
N MET A 14 13.11 -5.29 4.54
CA MET A 14 12.99 -5.42 3.09
C MET A 14 12.85 -6.88 2.64
N ARG A 15 13.55 -7.81 3.28
CA ARG A 15 13.44 -9.22 2.93
C ARG A 15 12.08 -9.81 3.23
N ARG A 16 11.42 -9.33 4.26
CA ARG A 16 10.08 -9.81 4.62
C ARG A 16 9.02 -9.26 3.70
N ILE A 17 9.22 -8.02 3.25
CA ILE A 17 8.35 -7.37 2.28
C ILE A 17 9.11 -7.36 0.97
N TYR A 18 8.71 -8.18 0.02
CA TYR A 18 9.44 -8.28 -1.25
C TYR A 18 8.66 -7.61 -2.37
N GLY A 19 9.37 -7.29 -3.46
CA GLY A 19 8.83 -6.62 -4.62
C GLY A 19 9.55 -5.30 -4.88
N GLU A 20 9.13 -4.63 -5.89
CA GLU A 20 9.75 -3.39 -6.35
C GLU A 20 9.61 -2.23 -5.37
N ARG A 21 8.69 -2.35 -4.41
CA ARG A 21 8.41 -1.28 -3.47
C ARG A 21 8.95 -1.54 -2.07
N ASP A 22 9.78 -2.55 -1.93
CA ASP A 22 10.33 -2.92 -0.62
C ASP A 22 11.05 -1.75 0.05
N LEU A 23 11.86 -1.03 -0.71
CA LEU A 23 12.61 0.10 -0.17
C LEU A 23 11.66 1.23 0.24
N LEU A 24 10.64 1.49 -0.55
CA LEU A 24 9.65 2.52 -0.23
C LEU A 24 8.93 2.19 1.08
N VAL A 25 8.51 0.94 1.25
CA VAL A 25 7.86 0.50 2.48
C VAL A 25 8.81 0.62 3.68
N ALA A 26 10.04 0.13 3.52
CA ALA A 26 11.02 0.18 4.59
C ALA A 26 11.31 1.62 5.04
N GLU A 27 11.48 2.54 4.09
CA GLU A 27 11.76 3.94 4.41
C GLU A 27 10.53 4.64 4.99
N SER A 28 9.34 4.31 4.52
CA SER A 28 8.10 4.85 5.09
C SER A 28 7.94 4.44 6.54
N LEU A 29 8.26 3.18 6.87
CA LEU A 29 8.22 2.71 8.26
C LEU A 29 9.28 3.40 9.11
N ARG A 30 10.49 3.53 8.57
CA ARG A 30 11.60 4.16 9.29
C ARG A 30 11.31 5.61 9.63
N THR A 31 10.74 6.35 8.69
CA THR A 31 10.46 7.78 8.89
C THR A 31 9.15 8.05 9.60
N GLY A 32 8.32 7.03 9.80
CA GLY A 32 7.08 7.17 10.55
C GLY A 32 5.97 7.94 9.85
N ILE A 33 6.03 8.07 8.53
CA ILE A 33 5.03 8.84 7.80
C ILE A 33 3.64 8.19 7.78
N TRP A 34 3.54 6.92 8.15
CA TRP A 34 2.25 6.22 8.24
C TRP A 34 1.67 6.20 9.66
N LYS A 35 2.31 6.85 10.60
CA LYS A 35 1.78 6.95 11.97
C LYS A 35 0.50 7.77 11.97
N GLY A 36 -0.43 7.37 12.83
CA GLY A 36 -1.71 8.08 12.95
C GLY A 36 -2.80 7.63 11.99
N LEU A 37 -2.51 6.68 11.11
CA LEU A 37 -3.54 6.10 10.25
C LEU A 37 -4.38 5.11 11.05
N ASP A 38 -5.71 5.16 10.84
CA ASP A 38 -6.58 4.10 11.36
C ASP A 38 -6.58 2.90 10.39
N ALA A 39 -7.26 1.82 10.76
CA ALA A 39 -7.25 0.61 9.95
C ALA A 39 -7.75 0.82 8.51
N PRO A 40 -8.89 1.48 8.26
CA PRO A 40 -9.31 1.73 6.88
C PRO A 40 -8.34 2.59 6.08
N ALA A 41 -7.75 3.61 6.70
CA ALA A 41 -6.78 4.46 6.03
C ALA A 41 -5.50 3.70 5.70
N LEU A 42 -5.04 2.84 6.58
CA LEU A 42 -3.86 2.01 6.31
C LEU A 42 -4.16 0.99 5.20
N ALA A 43 -5.35 0.40 5.18
CA ALA A 43 -5.75 -0.48 4.09
C ALA A 43 -5.75 0.26 2.74
N ALA A 44 -6.26 1.48 2.72
CA ALA A 44 -6.27 2.31 1.52
C ALA A 44 -4.85 2.63 1.06
N LEU A 45 -3.95 2.92 2.00
CA LEU A 45 -2.56 3.21 1.69
C LEU A 45 -1.83 1.96 1.17
N ALA A 46 -2.01 0.82 1.82
CA ALA A 46 -1.44 -0.44 1.34
C ALA A 46 -1.92 -0.75 -0.08
N CYS A 47 -3.20 -0.52 -0.34
CA CYS A 47 -3.76 -0.69 -1.69
C CYS A 47 -3.04 0.19 -2.71
N SER A 48 -2.71 1.43 -2.36
CA SER A 48 -2.02 2.34 -3.27
C SER A 48 -0.64 1.83 -3.66
N LEU A 49 -0.04 0.98 -2.85
CA LEU A 49 1.29 0.42 -3.12
C LEU A 49 1.24 -0.83 -4.00
N VAL A 50 0.12 -1.55 -4.01
CA VAL A 50 0.00 -2.80 -4.78
C VAL A 50 -0.83 -2.63 -6.04
N TYR A 51 -1.72 -1.64 -6.09
CA TYR A 51 -2.63 -1.46 -7.22
C TYR A 51 -1.89 -0.98 -8.46
N GLU A 52 -2.16 -1.62 -9.58
CA GLU A 52 -1.64 -1.23 -10.89
C GLU A 52 -2.80 -0.73 -11.73
N PRO A 53 -2.88 0.60 -11.97
CA PRO A 53 -3.95 1.13 -12.80
C PRO A 53 -3.81 0.68 -14.23
N ARG A 54 -4.93 0.46 -14.91
CA ARG A 54 -4.92 0.17 -16.34
C ARG A 54 -4.52 1.43 -17.10
N ARG A 55 -3.85 1.24 -18.23
CA ARG A 55 -3.39 2.37 -19.05
C ARG A 55 -4.55 3.20 -19.60
N ASP A 56 -5.69 2.55 -19.81
CA ASP A 56 -6.90 3.19 -20.31
C ASP A 56 -7.85 3.60 -19.19
N ALA A 57 -7.50 3.34 -17.96
CA ALA A 57 -8.27 3.85 -16.83
C ALA A 57 -8.03 5.35 -16.68
N GLY A 58 -9.01 6.05 -16.20
CA GLY A 58 -8.86 7.47 -15.91
C GLY A 58 -7.71 7.75 -14.96
N GLY A 59 -7.32 8.99 -14.89
CA GLY A 59 -6.18 9.40 -14.09
C GLY A 59 -6.31 9.09 -12.60
N PRO A 60 -5.19 9.22 -11.87
CA PRO A 60 -5.20 8.97 -10.42
C PRO A 60 -6.21 9.88 -9.73
N GLY A 61 -7.03 9.28 -8.88
CA GLY A 61 -8.00 10.04 -8.11
C GLY A 61 -9.30 10.34 -8.82
N GLU A 62 -9.54 9.75 -9.98
CA GLU A 62 -10.79 9.96 -10.71
C GLU A 62 -12.02 9.58 -9.88
N HIS A 63 -11.87 8.62 -8.99
CA HIS A 63 -12.94 8.19 -8.10
C HIS A 63 -12.83 8.82 -6.70
N GLY A 64 -11.91 9.76 -6.53
CA GLY A 64 -11.70 10.41 -5.25
C GLY A 64 -10.72 9.70 -4.35
N MET A 65 -10.46 10.30 -3.21
CA MET A 65 -9.56 9.77 -2.19
C MET A 65 -10.24 9.77 -0.84
N PRO A 66 -9.86 8.84 0.08
CA PRO A 66 -10.31 8.92 1.46
C PRO A 66 -9.94 10.27 2.08
N ARG A 67 -10.81 10.80 2.91
CA ARG A 67 -10.57 12.06 3.61
C ARG A 67 -9.75 11.81 4.87
N GLY A 68 -9.13 12.88 5.37
CA GLY A 68 -8.41 12.87 6.64
C GLY A 68 -6.96 12.42 6.50
N PRO A 69 -6.45 11.63 7.45
CA PRO A 69 -5.02 11.32 7.53
C PRO A 69 -4.46 10.59 6.31
N PHE A 70 -5.29 9.89 5.55
CA PHE A 70 -4.84 9.18 4.37
C PHE A 70 -4.16 10.12 3.38
N ARG A 71 -4.76 11.27 3.11
CA ARG A 71 -4.24 12.18 2.09
C ARG A 71 -2.84 12.67 2.41
N ARG A 72 -2.62 13.05 3.67
CA ARG A 72 -1.30 13.46 4.14
C ARG A 72 -0.29 12.32 3.98
N ALA A 73 -0.66 11.12 4.45
CA ALA A 73 0.23 9.98 4.38
C ALA A 73 0.55 9.60 2.94
N PHE A 74 -0.45 9.64 2.07
CA PHE A 74 -0.24 9.34 0.65
C PHE A 74 0.68 10.36 0.00
N ASP A 75 0.47 11.66 0.25
CA ASP A 75 1.33 12.71 -0.31
C ASP A 75 2.76 12.58 0.19
N GLU A 76 2.96 12.28 1.46
CA GLU A 76 4.30 12.04 2.01
C GLU A 76 4.95 10.80 1.39
N THR A 77 4.16 9.77 1.14
CA THR A 77 4.66 8.55 0.49
C THR A 77 5.07 8.84 -0.95
N LEU A 78 4.29 9.62 -1.69
CA LEU A 78 4.67 10.03 -3.04
C LEU A 78 5.97 10.84 -3.04
N THR A 79 6.13 11.75 -2.10
CA THR A 79 7.35 12.55 -1.98
C THR A 79 8.55 11.65 -1.72
N LEU A 80 8.39 10.67 -0.83
CA LEU A 80 9.45 9.71 -0.55
C LEU A 80 9.77 8.85 -1.76
N TRP A 81 8.74 8.38 -2.46
CA TRP A 81 8.92 7.62 -3.70
C TRP A 81 9.73 8.42 -4.71
N GLN A 82 9.41 9.72 -4.88
CA GLN A 82 10.12 10.57 -5.83
C GLN A 82 11.61 10.67 -5.50
N ARG A 83 11.95 10.81 -4.23
CA ARG A 83 13.35 10.85 -3.80
C ARG A 83 14.07 9.55 -4.10
N LEU A 84 13.43 8.43 -3.85
CA LEU A 84 14.02 7.11 -4.12
C LEU A 84 14.16 6.88 -5.62
N ASP A 85 13.18 7.27 -6.40
CA ASP A 85 13.24 7.14 -7.86
C ASP A 85 14.36 7.99 -8.44
N ASP A 86 14.54 9.21 -7.95
CA ASP A 86 15.64 10.07 -8.38
C ASP A 86 17.00 9.44 -8.10
N ARG A 87 17.17 8.81 -6.93
CA ARG A 87 18.41 8.10 -6.60
C ARG A 87 18.64 6.91 -7.52
N GLU A 88 17.60 6.13 -7.81
CA GLU A 88 17.73 5.00 -8.73
C GLU A 88 18.17 5.46 -10.10
N ARG A 89 17.61 6.56 -10.59
CA ARG A 89 17.99 7.13 -11.88
C ARG A 89 19.44 7.62 -11.88
N GLU A 90 19.89 8.23 -10.80
CA GLU A 90 21.29 8.65 -10.66
C GLU A 90 22.26 7.45 -10.75
N HIS A 91 21.83 6.29 -10.28
CA HIS A 91 22.64 5.07 -10.33
C HIS A 91 22.30 4.19 -11.53
N HIS A 92 21.56 4.70 -12.50
CA HIS A 92 21.13 3.97 -13.70
C HIS A 92 20.37 2.69 -13.41
N LEU A 93 19.66 2.64 -12.28
CA LEU A 93 18.82 1.51 -11.94
C LEU A 93 17.43 1.70 -12.52
N PRO A 94 16.73 0.60 -12.84
CA PRO A 94 15.35 0.72 -13.30
C PRO A 94 14.49 1.33 -12.19
N GLY A 95 13.68 2.32 -12.54
CA GLY A 95 12.75 2.90 -11.61
C GLY A 95 11.56 1.99 -11.34
N SER A 96 10.76 2.34 -10.33
CA SER A 96 9.51 1.66 -10.02
C SER A 96 8.34 2.56 -10.37
N GLU A 97 7.14 1.97 -10.45
CA GLU A 97 5.93 2.74 -10.66
C GLU A 97 5.56 3.48 -9.36
N PRO A 98 5.04 4.70 -9.46
CA PRO A 98 4.60 5.41 -8.26
C PRO A 98 3.36 4.76 -7.65
N PRO A 99 3.15 4.92 -6.34
CA PRO A 99 1.89 4.55 -5.72
C PRO A 99 0.71 5.20 -6.42
N SER A 100 -0.40 4.48 -6.52
CA SER A 100 -1.61 4.98 -7.18
C SER A 100 -2.78 4.91 -6.22
N ALA A 101 -3.45 6.04 -6.01
CA ALA A 101 -4.64 6.10 -5.18
C ALA A 101 -5.92 5.75 -5.94
N GLY A 102 -5.80 5.23 -7.18
CA GLY A 102 -6.97 4.96 -8.01
C GLY A 102 -8.00 3.99 -7.42
N LEU A 103 -7.57 3.10 -6.54
CA LEU A 103 -8.47 2.15 -5.87
C LEU A 103 -8.55 2.39 -4.36
N SER A 104 -7.88 3.40 -3.84
CA SER A 104 -7.78 3.60 -2.39
C SER A 104 -9.10 3.90 -1.72
N LEU A 105 -9.97 4.71 -2.35
CA LEU A 105 -11.28 5.01 -1.77
C LEU A 105 -12.13 3.75 -1.67
N ALA A 106 -12.13 2.92 -2.72
CA ALA A 106 -12.87 1.66 -2.71
C ALA A 106 -12.37 0.74 -1.58
N MET A 107 -11.07 0.63 -1.42
CA MET A 107 -10.49 -0.20 -0.37
C MET A 107 -10.80 0.37 1.02
N TYR A 108 -10.78 1.69 1.17
CA TYR A 108 -11.15 2.35 2.40
C TYR A 108 -12.60 2.04 2.78
N GLU A 109 -13.51 2.15 1.81
CA GLU A 109 -14.93 1.86 2.03
C GLU A 109 -15.14 0.39 2.37
N TRP A 110 -14.47 -0.52 1.65
CA TRP A 110 -14.54 -1.93 1.95
C TRP A 110 -14.07 -2.21 3.38
N ALA A 111 -12.95 -1.64 3.79
CA ALA A 111 -12.43 -1.83 5.14
C ALA A 111 -13.38 -1.28 6.21
N ARG A 112 -14.17 -0.27 5.89
CA ARG A 112 -15.17 0.30 6.79
C ARG A 112 -16.48 -0.49 6.85
N GLY A 113 -16.65 -1.50 6.02
CA GLY A 113 -17.82 -2.35 6.04
C GLY A 113 -18.88 -2.02 4.98
N VAL A 114 -18.55 -1.19 4.00
CA VAL A 114 -19.48 -0.89 2.90
C VAL A 114 -19.72 -2.16 2.07
N ALA A 115 -20.95 -2.36 1.60
CA ALA A 115 -21.33 -3.53 0.83
C ALA A 115 -20.54 -3.61 -0.49
N LEU A 116 -20.21 -4.84 -0.91
CA LEU A 116 -19.37 -5.06 -2.08
C LEU A 116 -19.96 -4.44 -3.35
N ASP A 117 -21.25 -4.67 -3.60
CA ASP A 117 -21.90 -4.15 -4.81
C ASP A 117 -21.81 -2.64 -4.92
N ARG A 118 -21.92 -1.93 -3.80
CA ARG A 118 -21.76 -0.48 -3.78
C ARG A 118 -20.31 -0.07 -4.05
N VAL A 119 -19.35 -0.76 -3.41
CA VAL A 119 -17.93 -0.50 -3.64
C VAL A 119 -17.59 -0.68 -5.12
N LEU A 120 -18.11 -1.74 -5.74
CA LEU A 120 -17.84 -2.03 -7.15
C LEU A 120 -18.43 -0.98 -8.09
N VAL A 121 -19.62 -0.50 -7.81
CA VAL A 121 -20.25 0.55 -8.60
C VAL A 121 -19.43 1.83 -8.51
N ASP A 122 -19.07 2.23 -7.32
CA ASP A 122 -18.30 3.45 -7.10
C ASP A 122 -16.89 3.38 -7.71
N ALA A 123 -16.28 2.20 -7.70
CA ALA A 123 -14.95 1.99 -8.27
C ALA A 123 -14.97 1.71 -9.79
N ASP A 124 -16.15 1.46 -10.35
CA ASP A 124 -16.32 1.05 -11.75
C ASP A 124 -15.41 -0.13 -12.09
N MET A 125 -15.50 -1.18 -11.28
CA MET A 125 -14.60 -2.34 -11.35
C MET A 125 -15.37 -3.64 -11.27
N ALA A 126 -14.90 -4.65 -11.97
CA ALA A 126 -15.44 -6.01 -11.88
C ALA A 126 -15.07 -6.64 -10.53
N ALA A 127 -15.98 -7.48 -10.01
CA ALA A 127 -15.78 -8.14 -8.72
C ALA A 127 -14.48 -8.94 -8.66
N GLY A 128 -14.16 -9.68 -9.72
CA GLY A 128 -12.92 -10.48 -9.75
C GLY A 128 -11.65 -9.65 -9.61
N ASP A 129 -11.63 -8.50 -10.25
CA ASP A 129 -10.48 -7.59 -10.16
C ASP A 129 -10.36 -7.01 -8.75
N PHE A 130 -11.47 -6.62 -8.16
CA PHE A 130 -11.47 -6.09 -6.80
C PHE A 130 -11.01 -7.16 -5.79
N VAL A 131 -11.46 -8.40 -5.94
CA VAL A 131 -11.01 -9.51 -5.10
C VAL A 131 -9.49 -9.67 -5.20
N ARG A 132 -8.96 -9.63 -6.41
CA ARG A 132 -7.52 -9.78 -6.62
C ARG A 132 -6.72 -8.68 -5.92
N TRP A 133 -7.13 -7.42 -6.06
CA TRP A 133 -6.43 -6.32 -5.40
C TRP A 133 -6.62 -6.34 -3.89
N SER A 134 -7.79 -6.77 -3.42
CA SER A 134 -8.03 -6.94 -1.98
C SER A 134 -7.10 -7.96 -1.37
N LYS A 135 -6.89 -9.09 -2.04
CA LYS A 135 -5.98 -10.13 -1.56
C LYS A 135 -4.54 -9.61 -1.49
N GLN A 136 -4.10 -8.89 -2.50
CA GLN A 136 -2.75 -8.33 -2.48
C GLN A 136 -2.58 -7.26 -1.40
N THR A 137 -3.61 -6.47 -1.17
CA THR A 137 -3.60 -5.47 -0.09
C THR A 137 -3.49 -6.15 1.27
N ILE A 138 -4.25 -7.22 1.50
CA ILE A 138 -4.21 -7.96 2.75
C ILE A 138 -2.85 -8.62 2.95
N ASP A 139 -2.27 -9.18 1.89
CA ASP A 139 -0.93 -9.76 1.97
C ASP A 139 0.10 -8.71 2.43
N LEU A 140 0.03 -7.50 1.90
CA LEU A 140 0.93 -6.44 2.34
C LEU A 140 0.65 -6.03 3.79
N LEU A 141 -0.61 -5.93 4.18
CA LEU A 141 -0.96 -5.62 5.57
C LEU A 141 -0.44 -6.70 6.53
N ASP A 142 -0.51 -7.97 6.13
CA ASP A 142 0.07 -9.06 6.93
C ASP A 142 1.59 -8.88 7.08
N GLN A 143 2.28 -8.51 6.00
CA GLN A 143 3.71 -8.22 6.08
C GLN A 143 3.99 -7.05 7.01
N LEU A 144 3.21 -5.98 6.92
CA LEU A 144 3.37 -4.82 7.80
C LEU A 144 3.18 -5.21 9.27
N SER A 145 2.25 -6.11 9.56
CA SER A 145 2.00 -6.56 10.93
C SER A 145 3.20 -7.29 11.54
N LEU A 146 4.12 -7.78 10.70
CA LEU A 146 5.30 -8.49 11.14
C LEU A 146 6.53 -7.59 11.31
N VAL A 147 6.57 -6.46 10.60
CA VAL A 147 7.79 -5.64 10.53
C VAL A 147 7.62 -4.22 11.07
N ALA A 148 6.39 -3.73 11.20
CA ALA A 148 6.14 -2.39 11.70
C ALA A 148 6.29 -2.32 13.23
N ASP A 149 6.36 -1.08 13.76
CA ASP A 149 6.33 -0.89 15.20
C ASP A 149 5.01 -1.43 15.79
N PRO A 150 4.95 -1.69 17.12
CA PRO A 150 3.77 -2.36 17.69
C PRO A 150 2.44 -1.68 17.42
N LYS A 151 2.41 -0.36 17.41
CA LYS A 151 1.17 0.38 17.19
C LYS A 151 0.69 0.24 15.74
N LEU A 152 1.59 0.44 14.80
CA LEU A 152 1.25 0.31 13.38
C LEU A 152 0.96 -1.15 13.03
N ALA A 153 1.71 -2.09 13.60
CA ALA A 153 1.46 -3.51 13.41
C ALA A 153 0.05 -3.90 13.89
N ALA A 154 -0.40 -3.37 15.03
CA ALA A 154 -1.74 -3.60 15.53
C ALA A 154 -2.80 -3.04 14.56
N THR A 155 -2.56 -1.85 14.00
CA THR A 155 -3.43 -1.25 13.01
C THR A 155 -3.50 -2.11 11.74
N ALA A 156 -2.36 -2.64 11.29
CA ALA A 156 -2.32 -3.52 10.13
C ALA A 156 -3.12 -4.80 10.36
N ARG A 157 -3.01 -5.39 11.55
CA ARG A 157 -3.82 -6.58 11.89
C ARG A 157 -5.30 -6.25 11.93
N ALA A 158 -5.67 -5.11 12.47
CA ALA A 158 -7.07 -4.67 12.49
C ALA A 158 -7.59 -4.47 11.06
N ALA A 159 -6.77 -3.97 10.17
CA ALA A 159 -7.15 -3.75 8.78
C ALA A 159 -7.44 -5.06 8.03
N THR A 160 -6.86 -6.17 8.45
CA THR A 160 -7.08 -7.47 7.81
C THR A 160 -8.29 -8.22 8.37
N LEU A 161 -9.00 -7.66 9.37
CA LEU A 161 -10.15 -8.34 9.96
C LEU A 161 -11.32 -8.52 8.98
N ARG A 162 -11.41 -7.67 7.98
CA ARG A 162 -12.37 -7.89 6.91
C ARG A 162 -11.69 -8.62 5.76
N PRO A 163 -11.96 -9.92 5.58
CA PRO A 163 -11.30 -10.70 4.52
C PRO A 163 -11.72 -10.18 3.13
N PRO A 164 -10.97 -10.53 2.09
CA PRO A 164 -11.37 -10.16 0.74
C PRO A 164 -12.72 -10.75 0.40
N PRO A 165 -13.47 -10.13 -0.52
CA PRO A 165 -14.75 -10.67 -0.93
C PRO A 165 -14.58 -12.07 -1.52
N ALA A 166 -15.62 -12.90 -1.39
CA ALA A 166 -15.62 -14.20 -2.03
C ALA A 166 -15.51 -14.04 -3.54
N SER A 167 -14.80 -14.97 -4.19
CA SER A 167 -14.72 -14.97 -5.64
C SER A 167 -16.10 -15.19 -6.25
N PRO A 168 -16.48 -14.45 -7.27
CA PRO A 168 -17.79 -14.64 -7.93
C PRO A 168 -17.88 -16.00 -8.62
#